data_af657962e589924935d0a4372c1f13f0
#
_entry.id   af657962e589924935d0a4372c1f13f0
#
_cell.length_a   1.000
_cell.length_b   1.000
_cell.length_c   1.000
_cell.angle_alpha   90.00
_cell.angle_beta   90.00
_cell.angle_gamma   90.00
#
_symmetry.space_group_name_H-M   'P 1'
#
loop_
_entity.id
_entity.type
_entity.pdbx_description
1 polymer ?
#
loop_
_entity_poly.entity_id
_entity_poly.type
_entity_poly.pdbx_seq_one_letter_code
_entity_poly.pdbx_strand_id
1 'polypeptide(L)'
;MGVRVSVIVPFVREWPQVAFTIRSVHEALKGISHEVIAVDNLMPDMVEDRGSKNVKGMANEWASRGDPWLKYFHYTDKLSHWQCKNYGMEHAKGDIYWFIDSHCIAPFGALRALQYYEENYKALNGSLHMPLTYHILEPKQLMYKAVVEVKKSDYHYVFHTFSPARYSPKSIVEVPAMSTCGMLIHRKYMDLLGMWPEELGIYGGGENFINFTSAVLGLKKWVWVGDSLCHHGDKRGYAWNHYDQQRNRAIATYMFGGERVLTNWINNKARLTAQSGRKAKRSILETCRNHRDWIKAGQVCEIEEWVDEWKDNELLVGDY
;
A
#
# COMPACT_ATOMS: atom_id res chain seq x y z
N MET A 1 12.58 25.64 5.71
CA MET A 1 12.32 24.68 4.61
C MET A 1 11.06 23.90 4.98
N GLY A 2 10.18 23.62 4.03
CA GLY A 2 8.99 22.80 4.28
C GLY A 2 9.34 21.32 4.49
N VAL A 3 8.37 20.52 4.96
CA VAL A 3 8.50 19.07 5.07
C VAL A 3 8.61 18.47 3.67
N ARG A 4 9.62 17.61 3.42
CA ARG A 4 9.84 16.97 2.11
C ARG A 4 9.12 15.64 1.99
N VAL A 5 9.12 14.84 3.05
CA VAL A 5 8.47 13.53 3.09
C VAL A 5 7.60 13.38 4.32
N SER A 6 6.41 12.82 4.12
CA SER A 6 5.52 12.38 5.19
C SER A 6 5.48 10.85 5.21
N VAL A 7 5.95 10.26 6.30
CA VAL A 7 5.91 8.82 6.51
C VAL A 7 4.61 8.48 7.22
N ILE A 8 3.78 7.65 6.60
CA ILE A 8 2.45 7.30 7.11
C ILE A 8 2.50 5.88 7.67
N VAL A 9 2.24 5.75 8.97
CA VAL A 9 2.30 4.50 9.73
C VAL A 9 0.95 4.24 10.38
N PRO A 10 0.05 3.50 9.70
CA PRO A 10 -1.19 3.03 10.34
C PRO A 10 -0.89 1.91 11.32
N PHE A 11 -1.55 1.90 12.47
CA PHE A 11 -1.39 0.84 13.46
C PHE A 11 -2.66 0.60 14.28
N VAL A 12 -2.76 -0.58 14.89
CA VAL A 12 -3.74 -0.93 15.91
C VAL A 12 -3.18 -2.03 16.81
N ARG A 13 -3.04 -1.78 18.10
CA ARG A 13 -2.57 -2.76 19.11
C ARG A 13 -1.20 -3.40 18.78
N GLU A 14 -0.29 -2.68 18.18
CA GLU A 14 1.01 -3.22 17.73
C GLU A 14 2.17 -2.64 18.55
N TRP A 15 1.98 -2.60 19.88
CA TRP A 15 3.06 -2.25 20.80
C TRP A 15 3.86 -3.50 21.21
N PRO A 16 5.21 -3.43 21.25
CA PRO A 16 6.11 -2.27 21.02
C PRO A 16 6.55 -2.08 19.56
N GLN A 17 6.09 -2.88 18.62
CA GLN A 17 6.55 -2.90 17.23
C GLN A 17 6.44 -1.53 16.56
N VAL A 18 5.31 -0.85 16.73
CA VAL A 18 5.09 0.49 16.16
C VAL A 18 6.12 1.51 16.63
N ALA A 19 6.59 1.41 17.87
CA ALA A 19 7.64 2.30 18.39
C ALA A 19 9.00 2.04 17.72
N PHE A 20 9.33 0.77 17.46
CA PHE A 20 10.54 0.42 16.72
C PHE A 20 10.47 0.92 15.27
N THR A 21 9.32 0.76 14.61
CA THR A 21 9.09 1.29 13.28
C THR A 21 9.30 2.80 13.25
N ILE A 22 8.60 3.55 14.08
CA ILE A 22 8.69 5.02 14.16
C ILE A 22 10.13 5.48 14.38
N ARG A 23 10.83 4.88 15.33
CA ARG A 23 12.22 5.24 15.64
C ARG A 23 13.18 4.91 14.51
N SER A 24 13.07 3.71 13.90
CA SER A 24 13.93 3.32 12.78
C SER A 24 13.76 4.23 11.58
N VAL A 25 12.54 4.65 11.29
CA VAL A 25 12.23 5.61 10.22
C VAL A 25 12.88 6.96 10.51
N HIS A 26 12.70 7.50 11.72
CA HIS A 26 13.30 8.77 12.11
C HIS A 26 14.83 8.73 11.99
N GLU A 27 15.46 7.66 12.49
CA GLU A 27 16.91 7.48 12.39
C GLU A 27 17.37 7.38 10.92
N ALA A 28 16.64 6.62 10.08
CA ALA A 28 16.97 6.44 8.67
C ALA A 28 16.81 7.74 7.85
N LEU A 29 16.00 8.68 8.30
CA LEU A 29 15.72 9.95 7.61
C LEU A 29 16.44 11.15 8.26
N LYS A 30 17.35 10.92 9.19
CA LYS A 30 18.17 12.02 9.74
C LYS A 30 18.88 12.79 8.64
N GLY A 31 18.81 14.12 8.69
CA GLY A 31 19.43 15.01 7.70
C GLY A 31 18.48 15.53 6.62
N ILE A 32 17.24 15.05 6.55
CA ILE A 32 16.21 15.65 5.72
C ILE A 32 14.99 16.07 6.53
N SER A 33 14.27 17.07 6.05
CA SER A 33 13.03 17.51 6.67
C SER A 33 11.92 16.47 6.43
N HIS A 34 11.49 15.79 7.48
CA HIS A 34 10.47 14.75 7.43
C HIS A 34 9.50 14.87 8.61
N GLU A 35 8.37 14.21 8.46
CA GLU A 35 7.43 13.95 9.53
C GLU A 35 6.99 12.49 9.51
N VAL A 36 6.71 11.93 10.67
CA VAL A 36 6.09 10.61 10.82
C VAL A 36 4.68 10.83 11.35
N ILE A 37 3.70 10.32 10.62
CA ILE A 37 2.28 10.41 10.94
C ILE A 37 1.83 9.01 11.38
N ALA A 38 1.74 8.81 12.68
CA ALA A 38 1.22 7.60 13.28
C ALA A 38 -0.31 7.70 13.38
N VAL A 39 -1.02 6.85 12.63
CA VAL A 39 -2.48 6.82 12.61
C VAL A 39 -2.97 5.59 13.35
N ASP A 40 -3.51 5.82 14.53
CA ASP A 40 -4.10 4.80 15.39
C ASP A 40 -5.53 4.48 14.95
N ASN A 41 -5.80 3.22 14.69
CA ASN A 41 -7.13 2.75 14.29
C ASN A 41 -7.81 1.91 15.40
N LEU A 42 -7.49 2.18 16.65
CA LEU A 42 -8.17 1.54 17.78
C LEU A 42 -9.63 2.00 17.82
N MET A 43 -10.55 1.08 17.54
CA MET A 43 -11.99 1.39 17.58
C MET A 43 -12.50 1.46 19.01
N PRO A 44 -13.57 2.26 19.27
CA PRO A 44 -14.10 2.46 20.64
C PRO A 44 -14.54 1.18 21.36
N ASP A 45 -14.93 0.14 20.62
CA ASP A 45 -15.33 -1.17 21.14
C ASP A 45 -14.16 -2.14 21.35
N MET A 46 -12.94 -1.74 20.96
CA MET A 46 -11.75 -2.54 21.16
C MET A 46 -11.13 -2.30 22.53
N VAL A 47 -10.57 -3.34 23.11
CA VAL A 47 -9.79 -3.22 24.34
C VAL A 47 -8.53 -2.40 24.05
N GLU A 48 -8.36 -1.31 24.80
CA GLU A 48 -7.17 -0.45 24.71
C GLU A 48 -5.92 -1.25 25.05
N ASP A 49 -4.88 -1.05 24.24
CA ASP A 49 -3.54 -1.53 24.53
C ASP A 49 -2.61 -0.34 24.87
N ARG A 50 -1.37 -0.68 25.26
CA ARG A 50 -0.38 0.35 25.57
C ARG A 50 0.08 1.15 24.34
N GLY A 51 -0.23 0.69 23.12
CA GLY A 51 0.24 1.28 21.87
C GLY A 51 -0.26 2.70 21.68
N SER A 52 -1.57 2.89 21.74
CA SER A 52 -2.22 4.19 21.57
C SER A 52 -1.67 5.24 22.57
N LYS A 53 -1.67 4.89 23.85
CA LYS A 53 -1.17 5.76 24.92
C LYS A 53 0.32 6.10 24.76
N ASN A 54 1.13 5.11 24.46
CA ASN A 54 2.58 5.28 24.38
C ASN A 54 3.00 6.05 23.13
N VAL A 55 2.40 5.79 21.96
CA VAL A 55 2.71 6.55 20.74
C VAL A 55 2.26 8.00 20.86
N LYS A 56 1.08 8.25 21.45
CA LYS A 56 0.62 9.60 21.76
C LYS A 56 1.57 10.31 22.75
N GLY A 57 2.04 9.59 23.77
CA GLY A 57 3.03 10.10 24.73
C GLY A 57 4.35 10.48 24.05
N MET A 58 4.86 9.63 23.16
CA MET A 58 6.06 9.93 22.36
C MET A 58 5.88 11.19 21.51
N ALA A 59 4.75 11.34 20.82
CA ALA A 59 4.49 12.53 19.99
C ALA A 59 4.45 13.81 20.83
N ASN A 60 3.79 13.79 21.98
CA ASN A 60 3.73 14.92 22.91
C ASN A 60 5.12 15.28 23.49
N GLU A 61 5.94 14.29 23.81
CA GLU A 61 7.30 14.49 24.31
C GLU A 61 8.16 15.21 23.28
N TRP A 62 8.16 14.77 22.01
CA TRP A 62 8.92 15.42 20.96
C TRP A 62 8.42 16.83 20.66
N ALA A 63 7.10 17.03 20.64
CA ALA A 63 6.51 18.35 20.47
C ALA A 63 6.92 19.31 21.60
N SER A 64 6.97 18.85 22.85
CA SER A 64 7.41 19.66 24.00
C SER A 64 8.90 20.07 23.94
N ARG A 65 9.72 19.31 23.22
CA ARG A 65 11.13 19.60 22.96
C ARG A 65 11.35 20.58 21.78
N GLY A 66 10.28 21.04 21.15
CA GLY A 66 10.34 21.92 19.98
C GLY A 66 10.67 21.22 18.65
N ASP A 67 10.65 19.90 18.63
CA ASP A 67 10.93 19.08 17.44
C ASP A 67 9.74 18.13 17.12
N PRO A 68 8.65 18.64 16.56
CA PRO A 68 7.39 17.90 16.36
C PRO A 68 7.42 17.03 15.09
N TRP A 69 8.48 16.25 14.88
CA TRP A 69 8.58 15.36 13.71
C TRP A 69 7.60 14.18 13.80
N LEU A 70 7.19 13.75 15.00
CA LEU A 70 6.20 12.69 15.20
C LEU A 70 4.84 13.30 15.49
N LYS A 71 3.83 12.92 14.72
CA LYS A 71 2.43 13.28 14.90
C LYS A 71 1.60 12.05 15.17
N TYR A 72 0.71 12.15 16.14
CA TYR A 72 -0.25 11.10 16.47
C TYR A 72 -1.66 11.56 16.11
N PHE A 73 -2.37 10.71 15.37
CA PHE A 73 -3.77 10.88 15.06
C PHE A 73 -4.55 9.63 15.41
N HIS A 74 -5.81 9.78 15.77
CA HIS A 74 -6.73 8.70 16.07
C HIS A 74 -7.88 8.71 15.07
N TYR A 75 -7.99 7.66 14.28
CA TYR A 75 -9.04 7.49 13.27
C TYR A 75 -10.01 6.40 13.73
N THR A 76 -11.30 6.75 13.90
CA THR A 76 -12.32 5.88 14.49
C THR A 76 -13.58 5.71 13.63
N ASP A 77 -13.65 6.32 12.44
CA ASP A 77 -14.84 6.24 11.61
C ASP A 77 -15.04 4.83 11.05
N LYS A 78 -13.92 4.13 10.81
CA LYS A 78 -13.94 2.78 10.24
C LYS A 78 -12.67 2.02 10.60
N LEU A 79 -12.82 0.74 10.94
CA LEU A 79 -11.66 -0.16 11.04
C LEU A 79 -11.14 -0.46 9.63
N SER A 80 -10.09 0.25 9.22
CA SER A 80 -9.52 0.14 7.88
C SER A 80 -8.09 0.66 7.82
N HIS A 81 -7.17 -0.24 7.53
CA HIS A 81 -5.78 0.09 7.24
C HIS A 81 -5.65 1.11 6.09
N TRP A 82 -6.51 1.02 5.08
CA TRP A 82 -6.50 1.88 3.90
C TRP A 82 -7.04 3.29 4.21
N GLN A 83 -8.10 3.37 5.01
CA GLN A 83 -8.63 4.67 5.41
C GLN A 83 -7.70 5.39 6.41
N CYS A 84 -6.95 4.66 7.21
CA CYS A 84 -5.87 5.25 8.01
C CYS A 84 -4.77 5.86 7.14
N LYS A 85 -4.44 5.24 6.00
CA LYS A 85 -3.50 5.82 5.04
C LYS A 85 -4.06 7.10 4.41
N ASN A 86 -5.34 7.10 3.99
CA ASN A 86 -6.01 8.31 3.49
C ASN A 86 -5.98 9.43 4.54
N TYR A 87 -6.42 9.11 5.75
CA TYR A 87 -6.43 10.07 6.86
C TYR A 87 -5.03 10.62 7.18
N GLY A 88 -4.02 9.78 7.13
CA GLY A 88 -2.62 10.22 7.26
C GLY A 88 -2.20 11.17 6.15
N MET A 89 -2.60 10.92 4.90
CA MET A 89 -2.29 11.81 3.75
C MET A 89 -2.97 13.16 3.87
N GLU A 90 -4.20 13.24 4.37
CA GLU A 90 -4.93 14.50 4.62
C GLU A 90 -4.20 15.42 5.60
N HIS A 91 -3.47 14.84 6.56
CA HIS A 91 -2.72 15.57 7.56
C HIS A 91 -1.23 15.75 7.21
N ALA A 92 -0.80 15.20 6.08
CA ALA A 92 0.57 15.23 5.61
C ALA A 92 0.95 16.59 5.00
N LYS A 93 2.17 17.04 5.27
CA LYS A 93 2.73 18.30 4.74
C LYS A 93 3.75 18.08 3.62
N GLY A 94 4.32 16.88 3.53
CA GLY A 94 5.30 16.51 2.51
C GLY A 94 4.65 16.25 1.15
N ASP A 95 5.41 16.49 0.08
CA ASP A 95 4.99 16.18 -1.29
C ASP A 95 5.22 14.72 -1.67
N ILE A 96 6.03 14.01 -0.89
CA ILE A 96 6.29 12.58 -1.05
C ILE A 96 5.69 11.86 0.16
N TYR A 97 4.89 10.84 -0.12
CA TYR A 97 4.39 9.91 0.88
C TYR A 97 5.27 8.67 0.91
N TRP A 98 5.60 8.21 2.10
CA TRP A 98 6.23 6.91 2.33
C TRP A 98 5.33 6.08 3.24
N PHE A 99 4.75 5.00 2.73
CA PHE A 99 3.87 4.12 3.49
C PHE A 99 4.67 2.98 4.10
N ILE A 100 4.54 2.79 5.40
CA ILE A 100 5.23 1.74 6.15
C ILE A 100 4.25 1.09 7.13
N ASP A 101 4.26 -0.24 7.19
CA ASP A 101 3.47 -0.96 8.19
C ASP A 101 4.11 -0.82 9.58
N SER A 102 3.29 -0.86 10.62
CA SER A 102 3.67 -0.60 12.01
C SER A 102 4.65 -1.60 12.64
N HIS A 103 5.00 -2.64 11.92
CA HIS A 103 5.92 -3.69 12.35
C HIS A 103 7.09 -3.87 11.37
N CYS A 104 7.60 -2.76 10.84
CA CYS A 104 8.74 -2.73 9.95
C CYS A 104 9.91 -1.94 10.52
N ILE A 105 11.13 -2.35 10.22
CA ILE A 105 12.34 -1.61 10.51
C ILE A 105 12.88 -1.03 9.22
N ALA A 106 13.04 0.30 9.17
CA ALA A 106 13.59 0.99 8.03
C ALA A 106 15.11 0.77 7.93
N PRO A 107 15.66 0.48 6.74
CA PRO A 107 17.11 0.37 6.54
C PRO A 107 17.78 1.74 6.57
N PHE A 108 19.06 1.79 6.92
CA PHE A 108 19.85 3.01 6.85
C PHE A 108 19.97 3.59 5.43
N GLY A 109 19.84 2.73 4.42
CA GLY A 109 19.84 3.14 3.01
C GLY A 109 18.55 3.79 2.52
N ALA A 110 17.49 3.83 3.32
CA ALA A 110 16.20 4.42 2.94
C ALA A 110 16.33 5.89 2.49
N LEU A 111 17.27 6.64 3.07
CA LEU A 111 17.55 8.02 2.66
C LEU A 111 17.97 8.10 1.19
N ARG A 112 18.80 7.17 0.71
CA ARG A 112 19.27 7.14 -0.68
C ARG A 112 18.12 6.86 -1.65
N ALA A 113 17.27 5.91 -1.31
CA ALA A 113 16.08 5.60 -2.11
C ALA A 113 15.13 6.80 -2.20
N LEU A 114 14.93 7.51 -1.09
CA LEU A 114 14.09 8.70 -1.05
C LEU A 114 14.70 9.85 -1.86
N GLN A 115 15.99 10.14 -1.72
CA GLN A 115 16.68 11.17 -2.49
C GLN A 115 16.62 10.86 -3.99
N TYR A 116 16.90 9.61 -4.35
CA TYR A 116 16.77 9.17 -5.75
C TYR A 116 15.36 9.37 -6.28
N TYR A 117 14.33 9.00 -5.50
CA TYR A 117 12.94 9.17 -5.90
C TYR A 117 12.57 10.65 -6.06
N GLU A 118 12.97 11.51 -5.12
CA GLU A 118 12.73 12.94 -5.17
C GLU A 118 13.32 13.61 -6.44
N GLU A 119 14.52 13.20 -6.82
CA GLU A 119 15.18 13.72 -8.02
C GLU A 119 14.56 13.18 -9.32
N ASN A 120 14.03 11.96 -9.29
CA ASN A 120 13.64 11.22 -10.52
C ASN A 120 12.14 10.93 -10.64
N TYR A 121 11.28 11.31 -9.69
CA TYR A 121 9.87 10.89 -9.69
C TYR A 121 9.11 11.24 -10.99
N LYS A 122 9.48 12.33 -11.66
CA LYS A 122 8.86 12.72 -12.94
C LYS A 122 9.24 11.73 -14.06
N ALA A 123 10.51 11.33 -14.13
CA ALA A 123 11.00 10.37 -15.11
C ALA A 123 10.50 8.95 -14.81
N LEU A 124 10.42 8.58 -13.53
CA LEU A 124 9.86 7.31 -13.08
C LEU A 124 8.35 7.20 -13.35
N ASN A 125 7.66 8.33 -13.44
CA ASN A 125 6.22 8.42 -13.71
C ASN A 125 5.39 7.44 -12.88
N GLY A 126 5.60 7.41 -11.56
CA GLY A 126 4.88 6.49 -10.67
C GLY A 126 5.51 6.37 -9.30
N SER A 127 5.56 5.16 -8.76
CA SER A 127 6.04 4.87 -7.40
C SER A 127 7.37 4.14 -7.39
N LEU A 128 8.14 4.31 -6.31
CA LEU A 128 9.35 3.54 -6.01
C LEU A 128 9.11 2.75 -4.72
N HIS A 129 9.40 1.47 -4.75
CA HIS A 129 9.13 0.56 -3.63
C HIS A 129 10.43 -0.02 -3.07
N MET A 130 10.55 -0.03 -1.73
CA MET A 130 11.55 -0.84 -1.06
C MET A 130 10.98 -2.25 -0.88
N PRO A 131 11.70 -3.30 -1.30
CA PRO A 131 11.25 -4.67 -1.06
C PRO A 131 11.19 -4.97 0.43
N LEU A 132 10.43 -6.00 0.78
CA LEU A 132 10.32 -6.49 2.14
C LEU A 132 11.28 -7.66 2.33
N THR A 133 11.96 -7.70 3.49
CA THR A 133 12.61 -8.90 4.00
C THR A 133 11.84 -9.41 5.19
N TYR A 134 11.63 -10.71 5.25
CA TYR A 134 11.04 -11.37 6.42
C TYR A 134 12.17 -12.00 7.22
N HIS A 135 12.12 -11.73 8.54
CA HIS A 135 13.07 -12.19 9.56
C HIS A 135 14.50 -11.64 9.38
N ILE A 136 15.00 -11.06 10.44
CA ILE A 136 16.36 -10.50 10.51
C ILE A 136 17.44 -11.57 10.26
N LEU A 137 17.15 -12.84 10.61
CA LEU A 137 18.09 -13.96 10.54
C LEU A 137 18.09 -14.67 9.17
N GLU A 138 17.02 -14.55 8.39
CA GLU A 138 16.90 -15.14 7.06
C GLU A 138 16.30 -14.11 6.10
N PRO A 139 17.07 -13.11 5.65
CA PRO A 139 16.55 -12.06 4.82
C PRO A 139 16.16 -12.59 3.44
N LYS A 140 14.86 -12.78 3.23
CA LYS A 140 14.30 -13.07 1.90
C LYS A 140 13.62 -11.81 1.40
N GLN A 141 14.12 -11.25 0.33
CA GLN A 141 13.41 -10.18 -0.35
C GLN A 141 12.21 -10.75 -1.11
N LEU A 142 11.07 -10.11 -0.91
CA LEU A 142 9.85 -10.48 -1.61
C LEU A 142 9.44 -9.37 -2.56
N MET A 143 9.25 -9.73 -3.81
CA MET A 143 8.58 -8.90 -4.79
C MET A 143 7.24 -9.55 -5.17
N TYR A 144 6.29 -8.73 -5.55
CA TYR A 144 5.02 -9.21 -6.05
C TYR A 144 5.12 -9.44 -7.56
N LYS A 145 4.64 -10.58 -7.99
CA LYS A 145 4.41 -10.86 -9.40
C LYS A 145 2.92 -10.71 -9.67
N ALA A 146 2.57 -9.96 -10.70
CA ALA A 146 1.22 -9.99 -11.22
C ALA A 146 0.96 -11.34 -11.87
N VAL A 147 -0.07 -12.03 -11.43
CA VAL A 147 -0.54 -13.27 -12.04
C VAL A 147 -1.89 -13.02 -12.67
N VAL A 148 -1.96 -13.34 -13.93
CA VAL A 148 -3.21 -13.29 -14.69
C VAL A 148 -3.59 -14.69 -15.03
N GLU A 149 -4.77 -15.12 -14.61
CA GLU A 149 -5.40 -16.31 -15.13
C GLU A 149 -6.27 -15.94 -16.33
N VAL A 150 -5.81 -16.37 -17.52
CA VAL A 150 -6.60 -16.29 -18.74
C VAL A 150 -7.23 -17.68 -18.96
N LYS A 151 -8.56 -17.76 -18.93
CA LYS A 151 -9.27 -18.93 -19.42
C LYS A 151 -9.99 -18.54 -20.70
N LYS A 152 -9.56 -19.08 -21.84
CA LYS A 152 -10.24 -19.07 -23.15
C LYS A 152 -10.97 -17.75 -23.45
N SER A 153 -10.26 -16.73 -23.85
CA SER A 153 -10.78 -15.43 -24.30
C SER A 153 -11.26 -14.40 -23.26
N ASP A 154 -11.42 -14.78 -21.98
CA ASP A 154 -11.85 -13.82 -20.97
C ASP A 154 -10.83 -13.71 -19.84
N TYR A 155 -10.28 -12.51 -19.63
CA TYR A 155 -9.49 -12.19 -18.46
C TYR A 155 -10.39 -12.22 -17.23
N HIS A 156 -10.27 -13.26 -16.40
CA HIS A 156 -11.15 -13.43 -15.28
C HIS A 156 -10.84 -12.52 -14.12
N TYR A 157 -9.54 -12.21 -13.90
CA TYR A 157 -9.09 -11.32 -12.84
C TYR A 157 -7.59 -11.10 -12.92
N VAL A 158 -7.15 -10.06 -12.23
CA VAL A 158 -5.74 -9.76 -12.02
C VAL A 158 -5.46 -9.77 -10.53
N PHE A 159 -4.45 -10.47 -10.09
CA PHE A 159 -3.93 -10.36 -8.73
C PHE A 159 -2.42 -10.62 -8.69
N HIS A 160 -1.81 -10.19 -7.61
CA HIS A 160 -0.39 -10.36 -7.41
C HIS A 160 -0.11 -11.55 -6.49
N THR A 161 1.03 -12.17 -6.67
CA THR A 161 1.59 -13.15 -5.75
C THR A 161 2.94 -12.69 -5.24
N PHE A 162 3.30 -13.15 -4.04
CA PHE A 162 4.66 -12.99 -3.55
C PHE A 162 5.61 -13.85 -4.38
N SER A 163 6.69 -13.25 -4.81
CA SER A 163 7.78 -13.96 -5.46
C SER A 163 9.10 -13.52 -4.85
N PRO A 164 9.98 -14.44 -4.47
CA PRO A 164 11.33 -14.08 -4.10
C PRO A 164 12.02 -13.43 -5.30
N ALA A 165 12.72 -12.32 -5.03
CA ALA A 165 13.44 -11.61 -6.08
C ALA A 165 14.88 -12.08 -6.14
N ARG A 166 15.37 -12.35 -7.34
CA ARG A 166 16.81 -12.24 -7.57
C ARG A 166 17.19 -10.78 -7.73
N TYR A 167 18.31 -10.43 -7.13
CA TYR A 167 18.87 -9.11 -7.31
C TYR A 167 19.25 -8.91 -8.78
N SER A 168 18.68 -7.88 -9.37
CA SER A 168 19.20 -7.34 -10.62
C SER A 168 20.52 -6.62 -10.32
N PRO A 169 21.50 -6.63 -11.22
CA PRO A 169 22.67 -5.75 -11.10
C PRO A 169 22.28 -4.27 -11.23
N LYS A 170 21.06 -3.97 -11.63
CA LYS A 170 20.52 -2.60 -11.69
C LYS A 170 20.06 -2.17 -10.31
N SER A 171 20.28 -0.91 -9.97
CA SER A 171 19.84 -0.32 -8.70
C SER A 171 18.32 -0.17 -8.59
N ILE A 172 17.63 -0.08 -9.71
CA ILE A 172 16.16 -0.03 -9.82
C ILE A 172 15.66 -0.92 -10.96
N VAL A 173 14.49 -1.50 -10.76
CA VAL A 173 13.82 -2.38 -11.74
C VAL A 173 12.34 -2.04 -11.82
N GLU A 174 11.80 -1.92 -13.03
CA GLU A 174 10.36 -1.81 -13.23
C GLU A 174 9.69 -3.15 -12.96
N VAL A 175 8.56 -3.12 -12.25
CA VAL A 175 7.82 -4.32 -11.83
C VAL A 175 6.32 -4.12 -12.02
N PRO A 176 5.56 -5.21 -12.26
CA PRO A 176 4.12 -5.11 -12.45
C PRO A 176 3.37 -4.76 -11.16
N ALA A 177 3.80 -5.27 -10.03
CA ALA A 177 3.13 -5.06 -8.75
C ALA A 177 4.09 -5.14 -7.58
N MET A 178 3.80 -4.38 -6.52
CA MET A 178 4.55 -4.37 -5.27
C MET A 178 3.64 -4.19 -4.06
N SER A 179 4.16 -4.47 -2.86
CA SER A 179 3.52 -4.12 -1.60
C SER A 179 3.33 -2.62 -1.47
N THR A 180 2.28 -2.19 -0.81
CA THR A 180 2.13 -0.80 -0.37
C THR A 180 3.02 -0.47 0.84
N CYS A 181 3.47 -1.46 1.59
CA CYS A 181 4.53 -1.28 2.57
C CYS A 181 5.87 -1.04 1.85
N GLY A 182 6.53 0.05 2.17
CA GLY A 182 7.76 0.49 1.50
C GLY A 182 7.55 1.36 0.26
N MET A 183 6.32 1.73 -0.06
CA MET A 183 5.99 2.55 -1.23
C MET A 183 6.30 4.03 -0.99
N LEU A 184 7.18 4.59 -1.82
CA LEU A 184 7.38 6.02 -2.02
C LEU A 184 6.53 6.47 -3.21
N ILE A 185 5.71 7.48 -3.03
CA ILE A 185 4.87 8.02 -4.09
C ILE A 185 4.67 9.53 -3.91
N HIS A 186 4.78 10.27 -4.99
CA HIS A 186 4.51 11.72 -4.97
C HIS A 186 3.01 11.98 -4.87
N ARG A 187 2.63 13.00 -4.08
CA ARG A 187 1.23 13.44 -3.86
C ARG A 187 0.41 13.47 -5.15
N LYS A 188 0.94 14.10 -6.19
CA LYS A 188 0.24 14.22 -7.48
C LYS A 188 -0.24 12.89 -8.08
N TYR A 189 0.49 11.78 -7.84
CA TYR A 189 0.10 10.46 -8.34
C TYR A 189 -0.99 9.83 -7.47
N MET A 190 -0.96 10.07 -6.17
CA MET A 190 -2.07 9.66 -5.28
C MET A 190 -3.34 10.44 -5.59
N ASP A 191 -3.22 11.73 -5.93
CA ASP A 191 -4.35 12.56 -6.35
C ASP A 191 -4.98 12.02 -7.65
N LEU A 192 -4.17 11.55 -8.61
CA LEU A 192 -4.68 10.89 -9.82
C LEU A 192 -5.45 9.59 -9.53
N LEU A 193 -5.05 8.86 -8.51
CA LEU A 193 -5.74 7.64 -8.06
C LEU A 193 -7.03 7.94 -7.27
N GLY A 194 -7.24 9.18 -6.83
CA GLY A 194 -8.34 9.55 -5.94
C GLY A 194 -8.21 8.94 -4.54
N MET A 195 -6.99 8.60 -4.12
CA MET A 195 -6.69 7.88 -2.87
C MET A 195 -7.25 6.45 -2.84
N TRP A 196 -7.23 5.76 -1.69
CA TRP A 196 -7.89 4.46 -1.56
C TRP A 196 -9.41 4.62 -1.46
N PRO A 197 -10.20 3.77 -2.17
CA PRO A 197 -11.66 3.81 -2.06
C PRO A 197 -12.14 3.77 -0.62
N GLU A 198 -13.08 4.65 -0.27
CA GLU A 198 -13.63 4.76 1.09
C GLU A 198 -14.29 3.45 1.57
N GLU A 199 -14.78 2.64 0.65
CA GLU A 199 -15.44 1.37 0.95
C GLU A 199 -14.48 0.26 1.40
N LEU A 200 -13.18 0.42 1.18
CA LEU A 200 -12.19 -0.59 1.61
C LEU A 200 -12.19 -0.74 3.14
N GLY A 201 -12.42 -1.96 3.57
CA GLY A 201 -12.31 -2.36 4.98
C GLY A 201 -10.89 -2.69 5.40
N ILE A 202 -10.77 -3.46 6.50
CA ILE A 202 -9.48 -3.62 7.18
C ILE A 202 -8.44 -4.40 6.38
N TYR A 203 -8.82 -5.36 5.55
CA TYR A 203 -7.86 -6.27 4.94
C TYR A 203 -8.19 -6.64 3.50
N GLY A 204 -7.15 -6.68 2.66
CA GLY A 204 -7.22 -7.04 1.25
C GLY A 204 -7.66 -5.90 0.33
N GLY A 205 -7.44 -6.06 -0.95
CA GLY A 205 -7.89 -5.15 -2.01
C GLY A 205 -7.07 -3.89 -2.23
N GLY A 206 -6.51 -3.28 -1.20
CA GLY A 206 -5.83 -2.01 -1.37
C GLY A 206 -4.52 -2.08 -2.16
N GLU A 207 -3.79 -3.20 -2.08
CA GLU A 207 -2.61 -3.44 -2.93
C GLU A 207 -3.03 -3.70 -4.38
N ASN A 208 -4.12 -4.47 -4.60
CA ASN A 208 -4.69 -4.64 -5.93
C ASN A 208 -5.10 -3.29 -6.52
N PHE A 209 -5.74 -2.43 -5.72
CA PHE A 209 -6.13 -1.09 -6.12
C PHE A 209 -4.91 -0.30 -6.59
N ILE A 210 -3.90 -0.12 -5.73
CA ILE A 210 -2.70 0.67 -6.08
C ILE A 210 -2.02 0.12 -7.33
N ASN A 211 -1.78 -1.19 -7.39
CA ASN A 211 -1.00 -1.78 -8.47
C ASN A 211 -1.71 -1.72 -9.83
N PHE A 212 -3.00 -2.07 -9.86
CA PHE A 212 -3.69 -2.21 -11.14
C PHE A 212 -4.42 -0.95 -11.58
N THR A 213 -4.86 -0.12 -10.64
CA THR A 213 -5.37 1.21 -10.98
C THR A 213 -4.24 2.12 -11.46
N SER A 214 -3.06 2.07 -10.84
CA SER A 214 -1.88 2.75 -11.37
C SER A 214 -1.56 2.30 -12.80
N ALA A 215 -1.64 1.00 -13.08
CA ALA A 215 -1.37 0.46 -14.41
C ALA A 215 -2.29 1.04 -15.48
N VAL A 216 -3.61 1.04 -15.25
CA VAL A 216 -4.57 1.59 -16.24
C VAL A 216 -4.48 3.12 -16.38
N LEU A 217 -3.90 3.80 -15.39
CA LEU A 217 -3.57 5.23 -15.46
C LEU A 217 -2.18 5.52 -16.07
N GLY A 218 -1.48 4.49 -16.57
CA GLY A 218 -0.15 4.63 -17.17
C GLY A 218 0.96 4.96 -16.15
N LEU A 219 0.71 4.74 -14.86
CA LEU A 219 1.71 4.93 -13.82
C LEU A 219 2.55 3.67 -13.63
N LYS A 220 3.85 3.85 -13.50
CA LYS A 220 4.82 2.77 -13.36
C LYS A 220 5.13 2.45 -11.91
N LYS A 221 5.65 1.26 -11.69
CA LYS A 221 6.11 0.79 -10.38
C LYS A 221 7.54 0.31 -10.47
N TRP A 222 8.39 0.84 -9.61
CA TRP A 222 9.82 0.57 -9.60
C TRP A 222 10.22 -0.02 -8.24
N VAL A 223 11.19 -0.89 -8.25
CA VAL A 223 11.80 -1.45 -7.03
C VAL A 223 13.21 -0.88 -6.87
N TRP A 224 13.48 -0.39 -5.67
CA TRP A 224 14.82 -0.07 -5.20
C TRP A 224 15.50 -1.34 -4.69
N VAL A 225 16.47 -1.85 -5.43
CA VAL A 225 17.09 -3.16 -5.14
C VAL A 225 18.15 -3.10 -4.04
N GLY A 226 18.65 -1.91 -3.72
CA GLY A 226 19.80 -1.74 -2.81
C GLY A 226 19.51 -1.95 -1.32
N ASP A 227 18.25 -1.76 -0.90
CA ASP A 227 17.85 -1.79 0.52
C ASP A 227 16.45 -2.37 0.66
N SER A 228 16.14 -2.98 1.80
CA SER A 228 14.82 -3.53 2.09
C SER A 228 14.33 -3.16 3.48
N LEU A 229 13.01 -3.06 3.62
CA LEU A 229 12.37 -2.96 4.93
C LEU A 229 12.34 -4.34 5.58
N CYS A 230 12.78 -4.44 6.83
CA CYS A 230 12.67 -5.66 7.59
C CYS A 230 11.29 -5.72 8.26
N HIS A 231 10.44 -6.63 7.77
CA HIS A 231 9.14 -6.91 8.37
C HIS A 231 9.32 -7.81 9.59
N HIS A 232 8.94 -7.34 10.75
CA HIS A 232 9.05 -8.10 12.00
C HIS A 232 7.69 -8.16 12.71
N GLY A 233 7.28 -9.35 13.05
CA GLY A 233 6.03 -9.62 13.77
C GLY A 233 4.91 -10.15 12.89
N ASP A 234 4.31 -11.25 13.34
CA ASP A 234 3.27 -11.98 12.61
C ASP A 234 1.87 -11.69 13.11
N LYS A 235 1.73 -11.10 14.29
CA LYS A 235 0.43 -10.86 14.91
C LYS A 235 -0.12 -9.51 14.51
N ARG A 236 -1.22 -9.53 13.78
CA ARG A 236 -2.02 -8.35 13.52
C ARG A 236 -2.85 -7.99 14.75
N GLY A 237 -2.94 -6.70 15.06
CA GLY A 237 -3.74 -6.19 16.17
C GLY A 237 -5.26 -6.24 15.93
N TYR A 238 -5.71 -6.76 14.79
CA TYR A 238 -7.11 -6.79 14.37
C TYR A 238 -7.53 -8.14 13.81
N ALA A 239 -8.82 -8.44 13.90
CA ALA A 239 -9.43 -9.58 13.23
C ALA A 239 -9.94 -9.16 11.84
N TRP A 240 -9.95 -10.10 10.92
CA TRP A 240 -10.55 -9.95 9.59
C TRP A 240 -11.29 -11.23 9.22
N ASN A 241 -12.26 -11.11 8.32
CA ASN A 241 -13.01 -12.24 7.83
C ASN A 241 -12.89 -12.39 6.30
N HIS A 242 -13.17 -13.58 5.82
CA HIS A 242 -13.01 -13.92 4.41
C HIS A 242 -13.93 -13.09 3.50
N TYR A 243 -15.16 -12.81 3.94
CA TYR A 243 -16.10 -12.03 3.16
C TYR A 243 -15.58 -10.61 2.91
N ASP A 244 -15.12 -9.93 3.95
CA ASP A 244 -14.57 -8.56 3.82
C ASP A 244 -13.34 -8.53 2.92
N GLN A 245 -12.44 -9.51 3.05
CA GLN A 245 -11.29 -9.63 2.16
C GLN A 245 -11.70 -9.77 0.70
N GLN A 246 -12.67 -10.65 0.40
CA GLN A 246 -13.14 -10.84 -0.97
C GLN A 246 -13.89 -9.61 -1.48
N ARG A 247 -14.69 -8.96 -0.63
CA ARG A 247 -15.38 -7.71 -0.98
C ARG A 247 -14.37 -6.60 -1.31
N ASN A 248 -13.34 -6.43 -0.52
CA ASN A 248 -12.30 -5.42 -0.77
C ASN A 248 -11.54 -5.69 -2.08
N ARG A 249 -11.25 -6.95 -2.40
CA ARG A 249 -10.69 -7.33 -3.71
C ARG A 249 -11.66 -7.03 -4.86
N ALA A 250 -12.95 -7.25 -4.66
CA ALA A 250 -13.98 -6.91 -5.64
C ALA A 250 -14.07 -5.40 -5.88
N ILE A 251 -13.97 -4.58 -4.83
CA ILE A 251 -13.89 -3.11 -4.95
C ILE A 251 -12.69 -2.71 -5.80
N ALA A 252 -11.49 -3.20 -5.47
CA ALA A 252 -10.30 -2.92 -6.25
C ALA A 252 -10.46 -3.35 -7.72
N THR A 253 -11.03 -4.54 -7.97
CA THR A 253 -11.28 -5.06 -9.32
C THR A 253 -12.22 -4.13 -10.10
N TYR A 254 -13.26 -3.58 -9.45
CA TYR A 254 -14.15 -2.62 -10.08
C TYR A 254 -13.42 -1.32 -10.46
N MET A 255 -12.53 -0.84 -9.59
CA MET A 255 -11.80 0.41 -9.84
C MET A 255 -10.93 0.38 -11.11
N PHE A 256 -10.20 -0.70 -11.36
CA PHE A 256 -9.35 -0.78 -12.55
C PHE A 256 -10.02 -1.43 -13.77
N GLY A 257 -11.00 -2.31 -13.58
CA GLY A 257 -11.57 -3.13 -14.66
C GLY A 257 -13.04 -2.89 -14.97
N GLY A 258 -13.72 -2.06 -14.18
CA GLY A 258 -15.14 -1.77 -14.34
C GLY A 258 -16.06 -2.97 -14.08
N GLU A 259 -17.35 -2.84 -14.47
CA GLU A 259 -18.37 -3.82 -14.14
C GLU A 259 -18.14 -5.18 -14.80
N ARG A 260 -17.62 -5.23 -16.02
CA ARG A 260 -17.35 -6.48 -16.74
C ARG A 260 -16.34 -7.34 -15.99
N VAL A 261 -15.19 -6.77 -15.64
CA VAL A 261 -14.11 -7.49 -14.92
C VAL A 261 -14.56 -7.85 -13.49
N LEU A 262 -15.26 -6.95 -12.80
CA LEU A 262 -15.87 -7.23 -11.50
C LEU A 262 -16.81 -8.44 -11.56
N THR A 263 -17.69 -8.50 -12.56
CA THR A 263 -18.65 -9.60 -12.72
C THR A 263 -17.95 -10.93 -12.94
N ASN A 264 -16.96 -10.95 -13.83
CA ASN A 264 -16.15 -12.12 -14.09
C ASN A 264 -15.40 -12.59 -12.85
N TRP A 265 -14.80 -11.63 -12.10
CA TRP A 265 -14.10 -11.96 -10.89
C TRP A 265 -15.00 -12.56 -9.80
N ILE A 266 -16.18 -11.97 -9.56
CA ILE A 266 -17.16 -12.48 -8.59
C ILE A 266 -17.64 -13.89 -8.95
N ASN A 267 -17.94 -14.11 -10.22
CA ASN A 267 -18.49 -15.40 -10.66
C ASN A 267 -17.46 -16.53 -10.66
N ASN A 268 -16.20 -16.23 -10.88
CA ASN A 268 -15.17 -17.26 -11.13
C ASN A 268 -14.13 -17.37 -10.04
N LYS A 269 -13.87 -16.31 -9.25
CA LYS A 269 -12.73 -16.25 -8.32
C LYS A 269 -13.07 -15.81 -6.91
N ALA A 270 -14.01 -14.92 -6.73
CA ALA A 270 -14.45 -14.56 -5.39
C ALA A 270 -15.05 -15.80 -4.73
N ARG A 271 -14.38 -16.33 -3.74
CA ARG A 271 -14.89 -17.48 -2.95
C ARG A 271 -16.06 -17.02 -2.08
N LEU A 272 -17.11 -16.52 -2.73
CA LEU A 272 -18.35 -16.04 -2.12
C LEU A 272 -19.50 -16.96 -2.55
N THR A 273 -20.52 -17.09 -1.70
CA THR A 273 -21.78 -17.70 -2.13
C THR A 273 -22.43 -16.84 -3.22
N ALA A 274 -23.27 -17.43 -4.07
CA ALA A 274 -23.97 -16.67 -5.11
C ALA A 274 -24.78 -15.49 -4.55
N GLN A 275 -25.39 -15.64 -3.37
CA GLN A 275 -26.12 -14.56 -2.69
C GLN A 275 -25.17 -13.44 -2.23
N SER A 276 -24.08 -13.80 -1.55
CA SER A 276 -23.07 -12.84 -1.06
C SER A 276 -22.40 -12.11 -2.21
N GLY A 277 -22.10 -12.80 -3.32
CA GLY A 277 -21.52 -12.20 -4.52
C GLY A 277 -22.47 -11.18 -5.17
N ARG A 278 -23.77 -11.50 -5.31
CA ARG A 278 -24.76 -10.53 -5.82
C ARG A 278 -24.90 -9.31 -4.90
N LYS A 279 -24.93 -9.53 -3.58
CA LYS A 279 -25.00 -8.43 -2.59
C LYS A 279 -23.77 -7.53 -2.70
N ALA A 280 -22.56 -8.11 -2.74
CA ALA A 280 -21.31 -7.37 -2.88
C ALA A 280 -21.30 -6.58 -4.20
N LYS A 281 -21.64 -7.21 -5.34
CA LYS A 281 -21.70 -6.53 -6.64
C LYS A 281 -22.62 -5.31 -6.61
N ARG A 282 -23.86 -5.47 -6.11
CA ARG A 282 -24.84 -4.38 -6.04
C ARG A 282 -24.28 -3.21 -5.21
N SER A 283 -23.82 -3.49 -4.00
CA SER A 283 -23.23 -2.47 -3.12
C SER A 283 -22.08 -1.73 -3.79
N ILE A 284 -21.16 -2.44 -4.45
CA ILE A 284 -20.00 -1.83 -5.13
C ILE A 284 -20.44 -0.91 -6.27
N LEU A 285 -21.39 -1.35 -7.11
CA LEU A 285 -21.90 -0.53 -8.21
C LEU A 285 -22.63 0.72 -7.72
N GLU A 286 -23.25 0.66 -6.54
CA GLU A 286 -23.95 1.80 -5.93
C GLU A 286 -22.96 2.79 -5.27
N THR A 287 -22.00 2.29 -4.47
CA THR A 287 -21.16 3.17 -3.63
C THR A 287 -19.87 3.59 -4.29
N CYS A 288 -19.30 2.76 -5.18
CA CYS A 288 -17.98 2.99 -5.76
C CYS A 288 -18.01 3.64 -7.15
N ARG A 289 -19.17 3.98 -7.69
CA ARG A 289 -19.33 4.50 -9.07
C ARG A 289 -18.55 5.78 -9.30
N ASN A 290 -18.70 6.77 -8.45
CA ASN A 290 -18.04 8.07 -8.61
C ASN A 290 -16.51 7.94 -8.65
N HIS A 291 -15.95 7.10 -7.77
CA HIS A 291 -14.51 6.86 -7.77
C HIS A 291 -14.07 6.11 -9.05
N ARG A 292 -14.85 5.12 -9.50
CA ARG A 292 -14.55 4.45 -10.78
C ARG A 292 -14.63 5.40 -11.97
N ASP A 293 -15.61 6.31 -12.00
CA ASP A 293 -15.74 7.30 -13.07
C ASP A 293 -14.55 8.28 -13.07
N TRP A 294 -14.05 8.65 -11.90
CA TRP A 294 -12.80 9.40 -11.76
C TRP A 294 -11.61 8.67 -12.38
N ILE A 295 -11.39 7.41 -12.02
CA ILE A 295 -10.32 6.57 -12.59
C ILE A 295 -10.49 6.46 -14.11
N LYS A 296 -11.70 6.19 -14.57
CA LYS A 296 -12.01 6.04 -15.99
C LYS A 296 -11.71 7.30 -16.80
N ALA A 297 -11.92 8.47 -16.24
CA ALA A 297 -11.62 9.74 -16.91
C ALA A 297 -10.11 9.94 -17.15
N GLY A 298 -9.26 9.37 -16.30
CA GLY A 298 -7.79 9.39 -16.45
C GLY A 298 -7.20 8.13 -17.09
N GLN A 299 -8.01 7.12 -17.39
CA GLN A 299 -7.56 5.83 -17.90
C GLN A 299 -6.94 5.96 -19.29
N VAL A 300 -5.74 5.42 -19.46
CA VAL A 300 -4.96 5.48 -20.73
C VAL A 300 -4.86 4.12 -21.42
N CYS A 301 -5.10 3.01 -20.71
CA CYS A 301 -5.13 1.66 -21.29
C CYS A 301 -6.15 0.79 -20.56
N GLU A 302 -6.60 -0.29 -21.21
CA GLU A 302 -7.39 -1.32 -20.55
C GLU A 302 -6.48 -2.24 -19.73
N ILE A 303 -7.03 -2.86 -18.68
CA ILE A 303 -6.24 -3.75 -17.82
C ILE A 303 -5.70 -4.96 -18.60
N GLU A 304 -6.40 -5.41 -19.61
CA GLU A 304 -6.01 -6.51 -20.47
C GLU A 304 -4.73 -6.20 -21.26
N GLU A 305 -4.59 -4.97 -21.77
CA GLU A 305 -3.40 -4.52 -22.51
C GLU A 305 -2.16 -4.56 -21.61
N TRP A 306 -2.30 -4.02 -20.39
CA TRP A 306 -1.22 -4.06 -19.42
C TRP A 306 -0.87 -5.50 -19.01
N VAL A 307 -1.87 -6.37 -18.88
CA VAL A 307 -1.68 -7.78 -18.58
C VAL A 307 -0.91 -8.48 -19.69
N ASP A 308 -1.25 -8.22 -20.95
CA ASP A 308 -0.55 -8.80 -22.09
C ASP A 308 0.92 -8.38 -22.15
N GLU A 309 1.24 -7.17 -21.71
CA GLU A 309 2.62 -6.70 -21.59
C GLU A 309 3.42 -7.50 -20.52
N TRP A 310 2.76 -7.87 -19.41
CA TRP A 310 3.45 -8.42 -18.24
C TRP A 310 3.32 -9.94 -18.05
N LYS A 311 2.39 -10.61 -18.74
CA LYS A 311 2.08 -12.04 -18.50
C LYS A 311 3.28 -12.98 -18.70
N ASP A 312 4.15 -12.67 -19.66
CA ASP A 312 5.32 -13.48 -20.03
C ASP A 312 6.64 -12.90 -19.52
N ASN A 313 6.57 -11.91 -18.62
CA ASN A 313 7.76 -11.24 -18.12
C ASN A 313 8.43 -12.06 -17.02
N GLU A 314 9.50 -12.78 -17.37
CA GLU A 314 10.29 -13.64 -16.47
C GLU A 314 11.22 -12.85 -15.53
N LEU A 315 11.33 -11.53 -15.66
CA LEU A 315 12.26 -10.70 -14.87
C LEU A 315 12.12 -10.86 -13.36
N LEU A 316 11.00 -11.42 -12.90
CA LEU A 316 10.69 -11.64 -11.49
C LEU A 316 10.82 -13.11 -11.06
N VAL A 317 11.13 -14.01 -11.98
CA VAL A 317 11.35 -15.42 -11.66
C VAL A 317 12.86 -15.66 -11.63
N GLY A 318 13.43 -15.54 -10.45
CA GLY A 318 14.75 -16.08 -10.22
C GLY A 318 14.63 -17.54 -9.84
N ASP A 319 15.25 -18.44 -10.58
CA ASP A 319 15.55 -19.77 -10.07
C ASP A 319 16.50 -19.61 -8.88
N TYR A 320 16.18 -20.21 -7.73
CA TYR A 320 17.04 -20.33 -6.57
C TYR A 320 17.81 -21.65 -6.65
#